data_e9604d1aa884d6b1b64cfd4b1b01cfdd
#
_entry.id   e9604d1aa884d6b1b64cfd4b1b01cfdd
#
_cell.length_a   1.000
_cell.length_b   1.000
_cell.length_c   1.000
_cell.angle_alpha   90.00
_cell.angle_beta   90.00
_cell.angle_gamma   90.00
#
_symmetry.space_group_name_H-M   'P 1'
#
loop_
_entity.id
_entity.type
_entity.pdbx_description
1 polymer ?
#
loop_
_entity_poly.entity_id
_entity_poly.type
_entity_poly.pdbx_seq_one_letter_code
_entity_poly.pdbx_strand_id
1 'polypeptide(L)'
;MILAMALSVATAWAQQRSAPKKNKVPQAFETVFERSNGLESPTYLEMMDYYRRLVDAYPAVLKLVEVGPTDAYYPLHLVLVSPEGSLDADQWAAEGKMPVLINNGIHPGEPDGIDASMMLVRDVAQDRVKLPANVVLAVVPCFNIGGMLQRSPYHRVDQDGPREFGARGNSQNLDLNRDFMKADAAETRSLIRAIEWVNPLVLIDNHVSNGADYQHVMTLLSTQPEKLGGAMGDLLRHQLEPEVYRRMKDAGFPMVPYVNHWGTTPEKGWDAYLEGPRYLSGYGAVRNIYSFVPETHMLKPFADRVRATYALNVALIETFAAQRVVATEAQAAQRAAEAQSTRLPVAWTIDTTQVNRVPFLGYQRGYKPSEVSGQPRLFYDRSKPYEVNVAYRDMAVATQWADVPQAYLIPRGWTEAWDRLTAHGIRFRELTRDTTLRVEVTYIEGYKASPQPYEGHFALRGITTRRDTLDVKFLAGDYLVPSAQPMRRYLTEALEADAPDGLLAWGFFNAVLQQKEGFSGYVFEDTAAKLLRERPALKAAFEAKKASDPEFAGNGDAQLNWIFQQTEYYELRHRRYPVYKLF
;
A
#
# COMPACT_ATOMS: atom_id res chain seq x y z
N MET A 1 30.42 28.95 76.36
CA MET A 1 30.53 29.75 75.17
C MET A 1 31.65 29.18 74.30
N ILE A 2 31.36 28.21 73.47
CA ILE A 2 32.16 27.81 72.25
C ILE A 2 31.22 26.95 71.41
N LEU A 3 30.95 27.46 70.21
CA LEU A 3 30.11 26.85 69.20
C LEU A 3 30.91 25.75 68.49
N ALA A 4 30.43 24.51 68.46
CA ALA A 4 31.03 23.46 67.69
C ALA A 4 30.18 23.22 66.47
N MET A 5 30.73 23.56 65.28
CA MET A 5 30.21 23.20 63.96
C MET A 5 30.46 21.73 63.70
N ALA A 6 29.36 20.95 63.47
CA ALA A 6 29.44 19.61 62.94
C ALA A 6 29.40 19.65 61.40
N LEU A 7 30.51 19.30 60.74
CA LEU A 7 30.56 19.01 59.33
C LEU A 7 30.04 17.57 59.09
N SER A 8 28.88 17.43 58.47
CA SER A 8 28.41 16.16 57.96
C SER A 8 28.97 15.91 56.55
N VAL A 9 29.88 14.95 56.44
CA VAL A 9 30.41 14.43 55.17
C VAL A 9 29.38 13.48 54.58
N ALA A 10 28.65 13.93 53.59
CA ALA A 10 27.82 13.10 52.74
C ALA A 10 28.69 12.39 51.71
N THR A 11 29.01 11.14 51.93
CA THR A 11 29.64 10.26 50.92
C THR A 11 28.61 9.88 49.88
N ALA A 12 28.67 10.52 48.71
CA ALA A 12 27.90 10.14 47.52
C ALA A 12 28.47 8.82 46.96
N TRP A 13 27.75 7.74 47.13
CA TRP A 13 27.98 6.51 46.36
C TRP A 13 27.51 6.70 44.93
N ALA A 14 28.42 7.11 44.07
CA ALA A 14 28.22 7.01 42.62
C ALA A 14 28.30 5.53 42.23
N GLN A 15 27.17 4.86 42.11
CA GLN A 15 27.11 3.57 41.42
C GLN A 15 27.48 3.79 39.98
N GLN A 16 28.73 3.50 39.60
CA GLN A 16 29.11 3.27 38.23
C GLN A 16 28.29 2.10 37.69
N ARG A 17 27.19 2.40 37.00
CA ARG A 17 26.56 1.44 36.10
C ARG A 17 27.57 1.15 35.01
N SER A 18 28.25 0.02 35.06
CA SER A 18 29.04 -0.50 33.96
C SER A 18 28.12 -0.60 32.74
N ALA A 19 28.44 0.15 31.66
CA ALA A 19 27.79 -0.03 30.38
C ALA A 19 27.79 -1.52 30.02
N PRO A 20 26.68 -2.08 29.51
CA PRO A 20 26.65 -3.48 29.13
C PRO A 20 27.79 -3.74 28.17
N LYS A 21 28.62 -4.74 28.45
CA LYS A 21 29.70 -5.18 27.54
C LYS A 21 29.01 -5.51 26.21
N LYS A 22 29.25 -4.71 25.17
CA LYS A 22 28.83 -5.05 23.82
C LYS A 22 29.53 -6.38 23.47
N ASN A 23 28.79 -7.47 23.51
CA ASN A 23 29.28 -8.73 22.97
C ASN A 23 29.67 -8.47 21.51
N LYS A 24 30.95 -8.63 21.19
CA LYS A 24 31.40 -8.46 19.81
C LYS A 24 30.68 -9.49 18.94
N VAL A 25 30.09 -9.02 17.84
CA VAL A 25 29.53 -9.89 16.80
C VAL A 25 30.63 -10.82 16.33
N PRO A 26 30.43 -12.16 16.27
CA PRO A 26 31.39 -13.02 15.63
C PRO A 26 31.65 -12.55 14.19
N GLN A 27 32.89 -12.40 13.79
CA GLN A 27 33.28 -11.88 12.47
C GLN A 27 32.58 -12.60 11.30
N ALA A 28 32.25 -13.89 11.48
CA ALA A 28 31.51 -14.69 10.51
C ALA A 28 30.10 -14.15 10.17
N PHE A 29 29.48 -13.36 11.05
CA PHE A 29 28.13 -12.83 10.90
C PHE A 29 28.06 -11.29 11.00
N GLU A 30 29.19 -10.60 10.78
CA GLU A 30 29.18 -9.18 10.52
C GLU A 30 28.57 -8.91 9.15
N THR A 31 27.59 -7.98 9.08
CA THR A 31 26.99 -7.54 7.81
C THR A 31 27.95 -6.64 7.02
N VAL A 32 27.66 -6.40 5.75
CA VAL A 32 28.41 -5.40 4.94
C VAL A 32 28.34 -4.03 5.58
N PHE A 33 27.17 -3.65 6.08
CA PHE A 33 26.96 -2.40 6.82
C PHE A 33 27.90 -2.26 8.02
N GLU A 34 28.01 -3.30 8.84
CA GLU A 34 28.88 -3.29 10.02
C GLU A 34 30.37 -3.25 9.66
N ARG A 35 30.82 -4.05 8.69
CA ARG A 35 32.21 -4.08 8.22
C ARG A 35 32.65 -2.77 7.58
N SER A 36 31.73 -2.10 6.89
CA SER A 36 31.99 -0.80 6.25
C SER A 36 31.85 0.41 7.19
N ASN A 37 31.56 0.18 8.48
CA ASN A 37 31.22 1.22 9.45
C ASN A 37 30.02 2.08 9.00
N GLY A 38 29.01 1.45 8.41
CA GLY A 38 27.77 2.12 8.00
C GLY A 38 27.86 2.85 6.66
N LEU A 39 28.79 2.52 5.78
CA LEU A 39 28.98 3.18 4.50
C LEU A 39 28.46 2.38 3.29
N GLU A 40 28.25 1.09 3.46
CA GLU A 40 27.87 0.20 2.36
C GLU A 40 26.68 -0.69 2.76
N SER A 41 25.86 -1.04 1.79
CA SER A 41 24.78 -2.01 1.85
C SER A 41 25.13 -3.20 0.96
N PRO A 42 24.71 -4.44 1.28
CA PRO A 42 25.08 -5.64 0.52
C PRO A 42 24.51 -5.62 -0.90
N THR A 43 25.19 -6.33 -1.80
CA THR A 43 24.59 -6.77 -3.06
C THR A 43 23.57 -7.88 -2.77
N TYR A 44 22.71 -8.19 -3.74
CA TYR A 44 21.75 -9.29 -3.62
C TYR A 44 22.41 -10.62 -3.28
N LEU A 45 23.53 -10.93 -3.94
CA LEU A 45 24.23 -12.20 -3.71
C LEU A 45 24.89 -12.27 -2.32
N GLU A 46 25.49 -11.18 -1.84
CA GLU A 46 26.07 -11.11 -0.49
C GLU A 46 24.98 -11.23 0.59
N MET A 47 23.82 -10.58 0.40
CA MET A 47 22.68 -10.69 1.29
C MET A 47 22.16 -12.14 1.35
N MET A 48 21.97 -12.79 0.21
CA MET A 48 21.47 -14.17 0.17
C MET A 48 22.48 -15.18 0.71
N ASP A 49 23.78 -15.01 0.44
CA ASP A 49 24.83 -15.82 1.05
C ASP A 49 24.85 -15.68 2.57
N TYR A 50 24.70 -14.44 3.06
CA TYR A 50 24.62 -14.18 4.49
C TYR A 50 23.45 -14.92 5.14
N TYR A 51 22.24 -14.85 4.58
CA TYR A 51 21.08 -15.54 5.13
C TYR A 51 21.23 -17.07 5.06
N ARG A 52 21.78 -17.63 3.98
CA ARG A 52 22.05 -19.08 3.89
C ARG A 52 22.99 -19.53 4.99
N ARG A 53 24.13 -18.86 5.16
CA ARG A 53 25.08 -19.18 6.24
C ARG A 53 24.47 -19.03 7.63
N LEU A 54 23.63 -18.04 7.82
CA LEU A 54 22.98 -17.81 9.11
C LEU A 54 21.96 -18.92 9.41
N VAL A 55 21.15 -19.32 8.42
CA VAL A 55 20.20 -20.44 8.54
C VAL A 55 20.92 -21.76 8.80
N ASP A 56 22.02 -22.02 8.09
CA ASP A 56 22.85 -23.24 8.31
C ASP A 56 23.43 -23.29 9.73
N ALA A 57 23.78 -22.14 10.29
CA ALA A 57 24.30 -22.06 11.65
C ALA A 57 23.23 -22.16 12.74
N TYR A 58 21.98 -21.73 12.45
CA TYR A 58 20.88 -21.67 13.43
C TYR A 58 19.59 -22.34 12.90
N PRO A 59 19.65 -23.62 12.42
CA PRO A 59 18.51 -24.26 11.76
C PRO A 59 17.32 -24.55 12.68
N ALA A 60 17.51 -24.50 14.01
CA ALA A 60 16.44 -24.64 14.98
C ALA A 60 15.61 -23.36 15.16
N VAL A 61 16.13 -22.22 14.70
CA VAL A 61 15.50 -20.88 14.89
C VAL A 61 15.11 -20.24 13.58
N LEU A 62 15.83 -20.60 12.51
CA LEU A 62 15.72 -19.96 11.19
C LEU A 62 15.43 -20.97 10.09
N LYS A 63 14.61 -20.55 9.12
CA LYS A 63 14.40 -21.30 7.88
C LYS A 63 14.30 -20.33 6.72
N LEU A 64 15.01 -20.60 5.62
CA LEU A 64 14.88 -19.89 4.35
C LEU A 64 13.92 -20.68 3.46
N VAL A 65 12.88 -20.01 2.93
CA VAL A 65 11.87 -20.64 2.06
C VAL A 65 11.68 -19.82 0.79
N GLU A 66 11.49 -20.50 -0.34
CA GLU A 66 11.08 -19.89 -1.60
C GLU A 66 9.55 -19.79 -1.65
N VAL A 67 9.04 -18.59 -1.98
CA VAL A 67 7.58 -18.34 -2.02
C VAL A 67 7.03 -18.13 -3.43
N GLY A 68 7.91 -17.96 -4.42
CA GLY A 68 7.49 -17.90 -5.81
C GLY A 68 8.45 -17.14 -6.73
N PRO A 69 8.13 -17.06 -8.02
CA PRO A 69 8.97 -16.39 -9.02
C PRO A 69 8.96 -14.87 -8.86
N THR A 70 10.00 -14.24 -9.45
CA THR A 70 10.07 -12.80 -9.70
C THR A 70 10.39 -12.55 -11.17
N ASP A 71 10.20 -11.30 -11.62
CA ASP A 71 10.56 -10.87 -12.97
C ASP A 71 12.08 -10.82 -13.21
N ALA A 72 12.89 -10.99 -12.15
CA ALA A 72 14.35 -11.09 -12.21
C ALA A 72 14.86 -12.52 -12.37
N TYR A 73 14.00 -13.52 -12.50
CA TYR A 73 14.31 -14.95 -12.57
C TYR A 73 14.99 -15.55 -11.32
N TYR A 74 15.12 -14.78 -10.25
CA TYR A 74 15.47 -15.28 -8.93
C TYR A 74 14.18 -15.47 -8.12
N PRO A 75 14.04 -16.56 -7.34
CA PRO A 75 12.85 -16.75 -6.52
C PRO A 75 12.79 -15.73 -5.37
N LEU A 76 11.57 -15.29 -5.05
CA LEU A 76 11.32 -14.52 -3.85
C LEU A 76 11.46 -15.44 -2.63
N HIS A 77 12.17 -14.96 -1.60
CA HIS A 77 12.42 -15.73 -0.38
C HIS A 77 11.77 -15.07 0.83
N LEU A 78 11.43 -15.92 1.82
CA LEU A 78 11.20 -15.53 3.21
C LEU A 78 12.24 -16.17 4.12
N VAL A 79 12.71 -15.40 5.10
CA VAL A 79 13.40 -15.90 6.28
C VAL A 79 12.39 -16.03 7.39
N LEU A 80 12.01 -17.25 7.76
CA LEU A 80 11.17 -17.52 8.92
C LEU A 80 12.03 -17.54 10.17
N VAL A 81 11.55 -16.87 11.22
CA VAL A 81 12.26 -16.74 12.51
C VAL A 81 11.31 -17.15 13.63
N SER A 82 11.66 -18.25 14.32
CA SER A 82 10.85 -18.78 15.41
C SER A 82 11.76 -19.43 16.47
N PRO A 83 12.24 -18.69 17.48
CA PRO A 83 13.06 -19.27 18.56
C PRO A 83 12.32 -20.31 19.38
N GLU A 84 11.02 -20.13 19.57
CA GLU A 84 10.14 -20.97 20.37
C GLU A 84 8.90 -21.35 19.56
N GLY A 85 8.95 -22.42 18.77
CA GLY A 85 7.84 -22.88 17.95
C GLY A 85 8.23 -23.41 16.58
N SER A 86 7.24 -23.68 15.76
CA SER A 86 7.45 -24.22 14.43
C SER A 86 8.07 -23.19 13.46
N LEU A 87 8.90 -23.69 12.55
CA LEU A 87 9.38 -22.97 11.37
C LEU A 87 8.49 -23.26 10.13
N ASP A 88 7.21 -23.51 10.39
CA ASP A 88 6.18 -23.73 9.39
C ASP A 88 4.98 -22.81 9.69
N ALA A 89 4.71 -21.88 8.77
CA ALA A 89 3.65 -20.89 8.97
C ALA A 89 2.25 -21.53 9.09
N ASP A 90 2.04 -22.70 8.52
CA ASP A 90 0.76 -23.43 8.65
C ASP A 90 0.43 -23.84 10.10
N GLN A 91 1.46 -23.92 10.96
CA GLN A 91 1.31 -24.31 12.36
C GLN A 91 1.15 -23.10 13.29
N TRP A 92 1.54 -21.91 12.90
CA TRP A 92 1.61 -20.73 13.77
C TRP A 92 0.26 -20.36 14.40
N ALA A 93 -0.83 -20.46 13.63
CA ALA A 93 -2.17 -20.19 14.14
C ALA A 93 -2.57 -21.19 15.25
N ALA A 94 -2.30 -22.49 15.06
CA ALA A 94 -2.58 -23.53 16.07
C ALA A 94 -1.71 -23.37 17.32
N GLU A 95 -0.47 -22.90 17.17
CA GLU A 95 0.45 -22.59 18.26
C GLU A 95 0.15 -21.25 18.97
N GLY A 96 -0.86 -20.51 18.51
CA GLY A 96 -1.22 -19.20 19.05
C GLY A 96 -0.14 -18.14 18.85
N LYS A 97 0.67 -18.26 17.82
CA LYS A 97 1.72 -17.30 17.47
C LYS A 97 1.12 -16.05 16.82
N MET A 98 1.86 -14.97 16.93
CA MET A 98 1.60 -13.68 16.26
C MET A 98 2.60 -13.50 15.13
N PRO A 99 2.21 -13.72 13.88
CA PRO A 99 3.12 -13.49 12.77
C PRO A 99 3.28 -11.98 12.49
N VAL A 100 4.54 -11.56 12.34
CA VAL A 100 4.95 -10.24 11.86
C VAL A 100 5.66 -10.44 10.52
N LEU A 101 5.17 -9.81 9.47
CA LEU A 101 5.83 -9.80 8.16
C LEU A 101 6.59 -8.49 8.00
N ILE A 102 7.91 -8.60 7.75
CA ILE A 102 8.78 -7.46 7.47
C ILE A 102 9.18 -7.52 6.00
N ASN A 103 8.72 -6.54 5.22
CA ASN A 103 9.09 -6.39 3.82
C ASN A 103 10.24 -5.38 3.68
N ASN A 104 11.25 -5.73 2.89
CA ASN A 104 12.39 -4.87 2.64
C ASN A 104 12.63 -4.73 1.14
N GLY A 105 13.14 -3.57 0.75
CA GLY A 105 13.62 -3.36 -0.60
C GLY A 105 12.53 -3.43 -1.67
N ILE A 106 11.30 -2.97 -1.38
CA ILE A 106 10.33 -2.68 -2.44
C ILE A 106 10.93 -1.62 -3.39
N HIS A 107 11.71 -0.69 -2.83
CA HIS A 107 12.61 0.18 -3.56
C HIS A 107 14.05 -0.11 -3.08
N PRO A 108 14.86 -0.89 -3.79
CA PRO A 108 16.21 -1.23 -3.35
C PRO A 108 17.18 -0.05 -3.26
N GLY A 109 16.80 1.11 -3.79
CA GLY A 109 17.47 2.39 -3.52
C GLY A 109 17.30 2.88 -2.07
N GLU A 110 16.44 2.23 -1.29
CA GLU A 110 16.08 2.49 0.11
C GLU A 110 16.50 1.29 0.98
N PRO A 111 17.81 1.01 1.11
CA PRO A 111 18.26 -0.30 1.63
C PRO A 111 18.24 -0.41 3.16
N ASP A 112 17.79 0.60 3.87
CA ASP A 112 17.86 0.70 5.34
C ASP A 112 17.20 -0.52 6.03
N GLY A 113 16.06 -0.97 5.51
CA GLY A 113 15.35 -2.15 5.98
C GLY A 113 16.09 -3.45 5.72
N ILE A 114 16.80 -3.57 4.59
CA ILE A 114 17.61 -4.73 4.24
C ILE A 114 18.68 -4.95 5.31
N ASP A 115 19.49 -3.92 5.57
CA ASP A 115 20.59 -3.97 6.53
C ASP A 115 20.09 -4.14 7.97
N ALA A 116 19.02 -3.40 8.35
CA ALA A 116 18.41 -3.52 9.67
C ALA A 116 17.85 -4.94 9.92
N SER A 117 17.21 -5.54 8.93
CA SER A 117 16.65 -6.90 9.07
C SER A 117 17.72 -7.98 9.11
N MET A 118 18.82 -7.84 8.37
CA MET A 118 19.96 -8.76 8.47
C MET A 118 20.53 -8.78 9.90
N MET A 119 20.69 -7.61 10.51
CA MET A 119 21.15 -7.52 11.91
C MET A 119 20.10 -8.07 12.89
N LEU A 120 18.83 -7.74 12.72
CA LEU A 120 17.75 -8.19 13.61
C LEU A 120 17.62 -9.72 13.62
N VAL A 121 17.55 -10.35 12.45
CA VAL A 121 17.45 -11.81 12.32
C VAL A 121 18.64 -12.51 12.97
N ARG A 122 19.86 -12.01 12.75
CA ARG A 122 21.06 -12.51 13.43
C ARG A 122 20.97 -12.36 14.93
N ASP A 123 20.58 -11.17 15.41
CA ASP A 123 20.58 -10.87 16.84
C ASP A 123 19.52 -11.70 17.58
N VAL A 124 18.39 -12.00 16.92
CA VAL A 124 17.41 -12.96 17.44
C VAL A 124 17.99 -14.38 17.45
N ALA A 125 18.61 -14.84 16.35
CA ALA A 125 19.19 -16.18 16.25
C ALA A 125 20.30 -16.42 17.28
N GLN A 126 21.02 -15.36 17.68
CA GLN A 126 22.11 -15.38 18.67
C GLN A 126 21.64 -15.01 20.10
N ASP A 127 20.33 -14.96 20.35
CA ASP A 127 19.73 -14.58 21.65
C ASP A 127 20.24 -13.22 22.22
N ARG A 128 20.63 -12.30 21.32
CA ARG A 128 21.01 -10.94 21.69
C ARG A 128 19.79 -10.02 21.80
N VAL A 129 18.79 -10.31 20.99
CA VAL A 129 17.44 -9.75 21.07
C VAL A 129 16.49 -10.90 21.35
N LYS A 130 15.79 -10.82 22.46
CA LYS A 130 14.77 -11.81 22.82
C LYS A 130 13.50 -11.50 22.08
N LEU A 131 13.18 -12.36 21.13
CA LEU A 131 11.86 -12.32 20.50
C LEU A 131 10.82 -12.82 21.55
N PRO A 132 9.72 -12.08 21.80
CA PRO A 132 8.68 -12.59 22.69
C PRO A 132 8.17 -13.96 22.25
N ALA A 133 7.96 -14.88 23.19
CA ALA A 133 7.63 -16.29 22.93
C ALA A 133 6.40 -16.51 22.01
N ASN A 134 5.48 -15.54 22.02
CA ASN A 134 4.28 -15.54 21.18
C ASN A 134 4.48 -14.94 19.78
N VAL A 135 5.67 -14.46 19.42
CA VAL A 135 5.98 -13.80 18.14
C VAL A 135 6.78 -14.71 17.23
N VAL A 136 6.45 -14.68 15.96
CA VAL A 136 7.23 -15.26 14.86
C VAL A 136 7.41 -14.20 13.78
N LEU A 137 8.57 -14.22 13.09
CA LEU A 137 8.82 -13.28 12.01
C LEU A 137 8.86 -14.02 10.67
N ALA A 138 8.33 -13.35 9.66
CA ALA A 138 8.54 -13.68 8.25
C ALA A 138 9.20 -12.46 7.60
N VAL A 139 10.46 -12.56 7.25
CA VAL A 139 11.24 -11.45 6.70
C VAL A 139 11.47 -11.68 5.21
N VAL A 140 11.03 -10.75 4.37
CA VAL A 140 11.41 -10.67 2.97
C VAL A 140 12.79 -10.00 2.90
N PRO A 141 13.86 -10.70 2.51
CA PRO A 141 15.21 -10.12 2.44
C PRO A 141 15.28 -8.90 1.53
N CYS A 142 14.73 -9.05 0.32
CA CYS A 142 14.55 -8.00 -0.67
C CYS A 142 13.38 -8.37 -1.58
N PHE A 143 12.38 -7.50 -1.68
CA PHE A 143 11.20 -7.76 -2.50
C PHE A 143 11.48 -7.51 -4.00
N ASN A 144 12.04 -6.35 -4.34
CA ASN A 144 12.39 -5.96 -5.71
C ASN A 144 13.82 -6.43 -6.06
N ILE A 145 13.94 -7.70 -6.38
CA ILE A 145 15.26 -8.29 -6.73
C ILE A 145 15.82 -7.64 -8.00
N GLY A 146 14.97 -7.38 -9.01
CA GLY A 146 15.40 -6.77 -10.26
C GLY A 146 16.00 -5.38 -10.08
N GLY A 147 15.40 -4.56 -9.23
CA GLY A 147 15.96 -3.27 -8.85
C GLY A 147 17.24 -3.39 -8.03
N MET A 148 17.32 -4.39 -7.14
CA MET A 148 18.53 -4.60 -6.32
C MET A 148 19.74 -5.05 -7.15
N LEU A 149 19.54 -5.78 -8.24
CA LEU A 149 20.59 -6.19 -9.17
C LEU A 149 21.13 -5.00 -10.00
N GLN A 150 20.34 -3.94 -10.16
CA GLN A 150 20.72 -2.72 -10.87
C GLN A 150 21.34 -1.72 -9.89
N ARG A 151 22.58 -1.92 -9.48
CA ARG A 151 23.26 -1.04 -8.52
C ARG A 151 23.94 0.14 -9.20
N SER A 152 23.87 1.31 -8.54
CA SER A 152 24.57 2.52 -8.95
C SER A 152 24.65 3.49 -7.77
N PRO A 153 25.67 4.35 -7.69
CA PRO A 153 25.72 5.46 -6.73
C PRO A 153 24.81 6.65 -7.14
N TYR A 154 24.16 6.58 -8.32
CA TYR A 154 23.47 7.73 -8.92
C TYR A 154 21.94 7.62 -8.96
N HIS A 155 21.33 6.53 -8.50
CA HIS A 155 19.87 6.36 -8.57
C HIS A 155 19.08 7.35 -7.70
N ARG A 156 19.68 7.85 -6.62
CA ARG A 156 19.03 8.78 -5.67
C ARG A 156 19.97 9.95 -5.36
N VAL A 157 19.87 11.00 -6.17
CA VAL A 157 20.79 12.14 -6.18
C VAL A 157 20.92 12.86 -4.84
N ASP A 158 19.87 12.90 -4.02
CA ASP A 158 19.85 13.64 -2.76
C ASP A 158 20.15 12.77 -1.53
N GLN A 159 20.30 11.44 -1.70
CA GLN A 159 20.40 10.51 -0.58
C GLN A 159 21.83 10.46 0.00
N ASP A 160 21.96 10.65 1.32
CA ASP A 160 23.21 10.54 2.06
C ASP A 160 23.56 9.05 2.32
N GLY A 161 24.19 8.44 1.35
CA GLY A 161 24.59 7.02 1.39
C GLY A 161 23.45 6.00 1.25
N PRO A 162 23.82 4.71 1.19
CA PRO A 162 25.18 4.15 1.12
C PRO A 162 25.94 4.51 -0.18
N ARG A 163 27.16 4.00 -0.35
CA ARG A 163 27.99 4.27 -1.55
C ARG A 163 27.32 3.85 -2.85
N GLU A 164 26.62 2.75 -2.83
CA GLU A 164 25.82 2.22 -3.94
C GLU A 164 24.53 1.60 -3.44
N PHE A 165 23.51 1.70 -4.24
CA PHE A 165 22.17 1.17 -3.94
C PHE A 165 21.42 0.78 -5.22
N GLY A 166 20.32 0.02 -5.08
CA GLY A 166 19.54 -0.45 -6.22
C GLY A 166 18.64 0.61 -6.85
N ALA A 167 18.01 0.25 -7.95
CA ALA A 167 17.02 1.07 -8.66
C ALA A 167 15.63 0.99 -8.00
N ARG A 168 14.76 1.97 -8.28
CA ARG A 168 13.39 1.99 -7.78
C ARG A 168 12.50 0.96 -8.49
N GLY A 169 12.52 0.96 -9.83
CA GLY A 169 11.72 0.04 -10.64
C GLY A 169 12.26 -1.39 -10.60
N ASN A 170 11.38 -2.37 -10.85
CA ASN A 170 11.77 -3.77 -11.00
C ASN A 170 12.40 -4.03 -12.39
N SER A 171 12.59 -5.30 -12.79
CA SER A 171 13.15 -5.67 -14.09
C SER A 171 12.31 -5.17 -15.29
N GLN A 172 11.02 -4.89 -15.08
CA GLN A 172 10.11 -4.33 -16.08
C GLN A 172 9.90 -2.81 -15.92
N ASN A 173 10.68 -2.16 -15.05
CA ASN A 173 10.54 -0.74 -14.70
C ASN A 173 9.19 -0.38 -14.06
N LEU A 174 8.58 -1.30 -13.32
CA LEU A 174 7.37 -1.06 -12.53
C LEU A 174 7.74 -0.69 -11.10
N ASP A 175 7.01 0.26 -10.52
CA ASP A 175 7.04 0.55 -9.08
C ASP A 175 6.16 -0.47 -8.35
N LEU A 176 6.77 -1.43 -7.65
CA LEU A 176 6.05 -2.49 -6.95
C LEU A 176 5.14 -1.97 -5.82
N ASN A 177 5.42 -0.76 -5.30
CA ASN A 177 4.53 -0.10 -4.34
C ASN A 177 3.37 0.65 -5.02
N ARG A 178 3.02 0.25 -6.26
CA ARG A 178 1.83 0.66 -7.02
C ARG A 178 1.10 -0.54 -7.60
N ASP A 179 1.51 -1.76 -7.21
CA ASP A 179 1.11 -2.98 -7.92
C ASP A 179 0.14 -3.89 -7.14
N PHE A 180 -0.12 -3.64 -5.85
CA PHE A 180 -0.88 -4.57 -5.00
C PHE A 180 -2.37 -4.71 -5.35
N MET A 181 -2.98 -3.75 -6.04
CA MET A 181 -4.34 -3.93 -6.55
C MET A 181 -4.37 -4.73 -7.86
N LYS A 182 -3.44 -4.42 -8.77
CA LYS A 182 -3.44 -4.97 -10.14
C LYS A 182 -2.58 -6.23 -10.30
N ALA A 183 -1.59 -6.44 -9.43
CA ALA A 183 -0.71 -7.62 -9.39
C ALA A 183 -0.16 -8.02 -10.78
N ASP A 184 0.45 -7.06 -11.50
CA ASP A 184 1.07 -7.31 -12.80
C ASP A 184 2.40 -8.05 -12.66
N ALA A 185 3.25 -7.62 -11.71
CA ALA A 185 4.56 -8.18 -11.49
C ALA A 185 4.52 -9.58 -10.84
N ALA A 186 5.43 -10.45 -11.25
CA ALA A 186 5.53 -11.81 -10.71
C ALA A 186 5.86 -11.81 -9.21
N GLU A 187 6.76 -10.92 -8.77
CA GLU A 187 7.10 -10.75 -7.36
C GLU A 187 5.91 -10.27 -6.51
N THR A 188 5.05 -9.39 -7.02
CA THR A 188 3.83 -8.97 -6.31
C THR A 188 2.90 -10.14 -6.06
N ARG A 189 2.68 -10.98 -7.06
CA ARG A 189 1.89 -12.23 -6.91
C ARG A 189 2.52 -13.19 -5.92
N SER A 190 3.85 -13.26 -5.89
CA SER A 190 4.58 -14.10 -4.93
C SER A 190 4.45 -13.56 -3.50
N LEU A 191 4.52 -12.24 -3.31
CA LEU A 191 4.33 -11.64 -1.98
C LEU A 191 2.87 -11.74 -1.50
N ILE A 192 1.89 -11.61 -2.40
CA ILE A 192 0.47 -11.83 -2.06
C ILE A 192 0.25 -13.26 -1.53
N ARG A 193 0.83 -14.28 -2.19
CA ARG A 193 0.79 -15.66 -1.70
C ARG A 193 1.49 -15.82 -0.34
N ALA A 194 2.63 -15.14 -0.15
CA ALA A 194 3.33 -15.14 1.12
C ALA A 194 2.50 -14.51 2.25
N ILE A 195 1.83 -13.39 1.99
CA ILE A 195 0.91 -12.73 2.94
C ILE A 195 -0.28 -13.66 3.26
N GLU A 196 -0.82 -14.36 2.27
CA GLU A 196 -1.91 -15.33 2.50
C GLU A 196 -1.44 -16.49 3.38
N TRP A 197 -0.28 -17.07 3.10
CA TRP A 197 0.29 -18.18 3.84
C TRP A 197 0.68 -17.80 5.26
N VAL A 198 1.38 -16.67 5.45
CA VAL A 198 1.83 -16.17 6.76
C VAL A 198 0.65 -15.65 7.59
N ASN A 199 -0.37 -15.08 6.95
CA ASN A 199 -1.52 -14.40 7.57
C ASN A 199 -1.10 -13.46 8.72
N PRO A 200 -0.27 -12.45 8.46
CA PRO A 200 0.34 -11.63 9.49
C PRO A 200 -0.70 -10.76 10.22
N LEU A 201 -0.51 -10.57 11.53
CA LEU A 201 -1.22 -9.54 12.29
C LEU A 201 -0.62 -8.16 11.99
N VAL A 202 0.70 -8.11 11.81
CA VAL A 202 1.47 -6.89 11.59
C VAL A 202 2.28 -7.03 10.30
N LEU A 203 2.24 -5.98 9.47
CA LEU A 203 3.06 -5.84 8.27
C LEU A 203 3.90 -4.57 8.39
N ILE A 204 5.20 -4.69 8.15
CA ILE A 204 6.15 -3.58 8.18
C ILE A 204 6.80 -3.49 6.79
N ASP A 205 6.69 -2.34 6.12
CA ASP A 205 7.30 -2.09 4.81
C ASP A 205 8.32 -0.97 4.94
N ASN A 206 9.60 -1.31 4.96
CA ASN A 206 10.68 -0.37 5.25
C ASN A 206 11.06 0.48 4.04
N HIS A 207 11.05 1.82 4.22
CA HIS A 207 11.26 2.84 3.20
C HIS A 207 12.23 3.96 3.60
N VAL A 208 12.53 4.85 2.63
CA VAL A 208 13.28 6.09 2.82
C VAL A 208 12.58 7.23 2.10
N SER A 209 12.13 8.22 2.85
CA SER A 209 11.44 9.41 2.36
C SER A 209 12.40 10.49 1.83
N ASN A 210 11.83 11.47 1.15
CA ASN A 210 12.48 12.70 0.72
C ASN A 210 11.63 13.92 1.13
N GLY A 211 11.83 15.08 0.52
CA GLY A 211 11.05 16.30 0.78
C GLY A 211 11.74 17.28 1.72
N ALA A 212 10.96 17.96 2.57
CA ALA A 212 11.46 18.98 3.49
C ALA A 212 12.51 18.43 4.48
N ASP A 213 13.58 19.21 4.75
CA ASP A 213 14.57 18.79 5.76
C ASP A 213 14.10 19.15 7.18
N TYR A 214 14.31 18.24 8.11
CA TYR A 214 13.94 18.32 9.51
C TYR A 214 14.90 17.47 10.39
N GLN A 215 14.76 17.51 11.73
CA GLN A 215 15.69 16.83 12.62
C GLN A 215 15.40 15.33 12.78
N HIS A 216 14.15 14.90 12.58
CA HIS A 216 13.79 13.48 12.71
C HIS A 216 14.55 12.60 11.72
N VAL A 217 15.12 11.50 12.21
CA VAL A 217 15.74 10.47 11.36
C VAL A 217 14.67 9.56 10.76
N MET A 218 13.60 9.30 11.53
CA MET A 218 12.51 8.40 11.20
C MET A 218 11.19 9.16 11.25
N THR A 219 10.33 8.91 10.28
CA THR A 219 8.90 9.21 10.29
C THR A 219 8.11 7.94 10.11
N LEU A 220 6.84 7.94 10.47
CA LEU A 220 6.00 6.75 10.37
C LEU A 220 4.71 7.08 9.62
N LEU A 221 4.40 6.25 8.63
CA LEU A 221 3.08 6.17 8.04
C LEU A 221 2.45 4.86 8.53
N SER A 222 1.31 4.98 9.19
CA SER A 222 0.50 3.83 9.64
C SER A 222 -0.73 3.71 8.73
N THR A 223 -1.27 2.52 8.59
CA THR A 223 -2.60 2.37 8.00
C THR A 223 -3.57 3.31 8.73
N GLN A 224 -4.35 4.10 7.96
CA GLN A 224 -5.30 5.02 8.59
C GLN A 224 -6.30 4.26 9.45
N PRO A 225 -6.48 4.65 10.73
CA PRO A 225 -7.37 3.96 11.66
C PRO A 225 -8.79 3.77 11.13
N GLU A 226 -9.34 4.78 10.44
CA GLU A 226 -10.68 4.73 9.87
C GLU A 226 -10.81 3.71 8.73
N LYS A 227 -9.70 3.44 8.01
CA LYS A 227 -9.66 2.40 6.98
C LYS A 227 -9.59 0.99 7.56
N LEU A 228 -8.92 0.81 8.70
CA LEU A 228 -9.01 -0.43 9.47
C LEU A 228 -10.41 -0.60 10.03
N GLY A 229 -10.98 0.49 10.53
CA GLY A 229 -12.33 0.53 11.09
C GLY A 229 -12.48 -0.10 12.48
N GLY A 230 -13.61 0.17 13.12
CA GLY A 230 -14.02 -0.45 14.37
C GLY A 230 -12.93 -0.53 15.44
N ALA A 231 -12.91 -1.63 16.17
CA ALA A 231 -11.96 -1.86 17.26
C ALA A 231 -10.49 -1.87 16.82
N MET A 232 -10.19 -2.24 15.56
CA MET A 232 -8.81 -2.19 15.05
C MET A 232 -8.31 -0.75 14.95
N GLY A 233 -9.11 0.13 14.34
CA GLY A 233 -8.76 1.54 14.18
C GLY A 233 -8.62 2.24 15.53
N ASP A 234 -9.56 2.01 16.45
CA ASP A 234 -9.54 2.59 17.79
C ASP A 234 -8.30 2.14 18.58
N LEU A 235 -7.97 0.86 18.54
CA LEU A 235 -6.79 0.31 19.22
C LEU A 235 -5.49 0.89 18.65
N LEU A 236 -5.39 0.98 17.29
CA LEU A 236 -4.22 1.56 16.64
C LEU A 236 -4.02 3.01 17.09
N ARG A 237 -5.05 3.85 16.96
CA ARG A 237 -4.98 5.30 17.22
C ARG A 237 -4.67 5.62 18.68
N HIS A 238 -5.30 4.92 19.61
CA HIS A 238 -5.30 5.31 21.01
C HIS A 238 -4.30 4.55 21.89
N GLN A 239 -3.76 3.43 21.44
CA GLN A 239 -2.89 2.59 22.25
C GLN A 239 -1.61 2.16 21.54
N LEU A 240 -1.71 1.53 20.34
CA LEU A 240 -0.55 0.93 19.70
C LEU A 240 0.42 1.99 19.16
N GLU A 241 -0.07 2.91 18.36
CA GLU A 241 0.76 3.95 17.75
C GLU A 241 1.41 4.87 18.80
N PRO A 242 0.70 5.40 19.82
CA PRO A 242 1.33 6.18 20.89
C PRO A 242 2.44 5.43 21.62
N GLU A 243 2.29 4.12 21.85
CA GLU A 243 3.31 3.30 22.50
C GLU A 243 4.54 3.12 21.60
N VAL A 244 4.37 2.92 20.30
CA VAL A 244 5.47 2.87 19.32
C VAL A 244 6.25 4.18 19.33
N TYR A 245 5.57 5.34 19.29
CA TYR A 245 6.23 6.65 19.37
C TYR A 245 7.02 6.83 20.68
N ARG A 246 6.45 6.40 21.81
CA ARG A 246 7.11 6.45 23.10
C ARG A 246 8.39 5.60 23.09
N ARG A 247 8.32 4.34 22.63
CA ARG A 247 9.48 3.44 22.54
C ARG A 247 10.59 4.00 21.66
N MET A 248 10.24 4.57 20.52
CA MET A 248 11.22 5.19 19.63
C MET A 248 11.88 6.42 20.24
N LYS A 249 11.13 7.23 20.97
CA LYS A 249 11.69 8.34 21.72
C LYS A 249 12.69 7.84 22.79
N ASP A 250 12.35 6.79 23.52
CA ASP A 250 13.20 6.18 24.53
C ASP A 250 14.47 5.54 23.92
N ALA A 251 14.37 5.04 22.68
CA ALA A 251 15.50 4.53 21.89
C ALA A 251 16.40 5.63 21.30
N GLY A 252 16.05 6.92 21.48
CA GLY A 252 16.81 8.06 20.96
C GLY A 252 16.44 8.51 19.55
N PHE A 253 15.35 7.97 18.98
CA PHE A 253 14.84 8.33 17.66
C PHE A 253 13.41 8.90 17.75
N PRO A 254 13.23 10.13 18.27
CA PRO A 254 11.90 10.73 18.32
C PRO A 254 11.33 10.87 16.91
N MET A 255 10.11 10.36 16.71
CA MET A 255 9.42 10.32 15.42
C MET A 255 8.32 11.39 15.32
N VAL A 256 7.88 11.60 14.10
CA VAL A 256 6.68 12.34 13.73
C VAL A 256 5.94 11.55 12.65
N PRO A 257 4.63 11.72 12.46
CA PRO A 257 3.94 11.16 11.31
C PRO A 257 4.61 11.56 9.99
N TYR A 258 4.53 10.69 8.98
CA TYR A 258 5.11 10.95 7.67
C TYR A 258 4.83 12.38 7.18
N VAL A 259 5.91 13.10 6.89
CA VAL A 259 5.85 14.52 6.53
C VAL A 259 5.58 14.65 5.04
N ASN A 260 4.29 14.72 4.67
CA ASN A 260 3.84 14.84 3.29
C ASN A 260 4.03 16.27 2.76
N HIS A 261 5.30 16.73 2.65
CA HIS A 261 5.64 18.08 2.21
C HIS A 261 6.76 18.12 1.16
N TRP A 262 6.44 18.68 0.00
CA TRP A 262 7.31 18.79 -1.16
C TRP A 262 7.42 20.23 -1.62
N GLY A 263 8.64 20.79 -1.63
CA GLY A 263 8.89 22.16 -2.10
C GLY A 263 8.33 23.28 -1.23
N THR A 264 7.69 22.95 -0.12
CA THR A 264 7.16 23.88 0.89
C THR A 264 7.65 23.47 2.29
N THR A 265 7.19 24.13 3.34
CA THR A 265 7.69 23.89 4.69
C THR A 265 6.62 23.37 5.63
N PRO A 266 6.96 22.42 6.52
CA PRO A 266 6.00 21.78 7.41
C PRO A 266 5.44 22.66 8.53
N GLU A 267 5.94 23.88 8.72
CA GLU A 267 5.59 24.77 9.83
C GLU A 267 4.09 25.07 9.95
N LYS A 268 3.37 25.04 8.82
CA LYS A 268 1.91 25.22 8.77
C LYS A 268 1.13 23.92 9.01
N GLY A 269 1.84 22.81 9.19
CA GLY A 269 1.27 21.49 9.30
C GLY A 269 0.99 20.85 7.93
N TRP A 270 0.51 19.60 7.96
CA TRP A 270 0.22 18.81 6.75
C TRP A 270 -0.93 17.84 6.94
N ASP A 271 -1.39 17.26 5.84
CA ASP A 271 -2.38 16.21 5.80
C ASP A 271 -1.70 14.84 5.76
N ALA A 272 -2.27 13.84 6.42
CA ALA A 272 -1.81 12.47 6.31
C ALA A 272 -1.83 12.01 4.86
N TYR A 273 -0.86 11.20 4.49
CA TYR A 273 -0.84 10.57 3.18
C TYR A 273 -1.80 9.37 3.17
N LEU A 274 -2.78 9.39 2.27
CA LEU A 274 -3.75 8.31 2.12
C LEU A 274 -3.24 7.27 1.11
N GLU A 275 -2.87 6.10 1.58
CA GLU A 275 -2.52 5.00 0.71
C GLU A 275 -3.77 4.19 0.32
N GLY A 276 -4.03 4.09 -0.99
CA GLY A 276 -5.02 3.19 -1.56
C GLY A 276 -4.49 1.75 -1.63
N PRO A 277 -5.31 0.77 -2.06
CA PRO A 277 -4.90 -0.63 -2.09
C PRO A 277 -3.85 -0.98 -3.15
N ARG A 278 -3.44 -0.01 -4.00
CA ARG A 278 -2.27 -0.17 -4.88
C ARG A 278 -0.95 -0.21 -4.11
N TYR A 279 -0.90 0.40 -2.92
CA TYR A 279 0.25 0.40 -2.00
C TYR A 279 0.18 -0.81 -1.07
N LEU A 280 1.33 -1.30 -0.60
CA LEU A 280 1.37 -2.46 0.29
C LEU A 280 0.60 -2.23 1.60
N SER A 281 0.74 -1.07 2.23
CA SER A 281 0.02 -0.75 3.46
C SER A 281 -1.49 -0.61 3.23
N GLY A 282 -1.90 0.02 2.13
CA GLY A 282 -3.30 0.12 1.74
C GLY A 282 -3.90 -1.26 1.40
N TYR A 283 -3.13 -2.15 0.79
CA TYR A 283 -3.49 -3.54 0.58
C TYR A 283 -3.63 -4.29 1.92
N GLY A 284 -2.72 -4.04 2.86
CA GLY A 284 -2.84 -4.56 4.22
C GLY A 284 -4.15 -4.13 4.90
N ALA A 285 -4.60 -2.89 4.67
CA ALA A 285 -5.87 -2.40 5.20
C ALA A 285 -7.07 -3.20 4.68
N VAL A 286 -7.12 -3.53 3.38
CA VAL A 286 -8.23 -4.34 2.83
C VAL A 286 -8.19 -5.81 3.25
N ARG A 287 -7.09 -6.24 3.87
CA ARG A 287 -6.92 -7.55 4.50
C ARG A 287 -7.08 -7.53 6.02
N ASN A 288 -7.39 -6.39 6.61
CA ASN A 288 -7.44 -6.19 8.07
C ASN A 288 -6.11 -6.54 8.75
N ILE A 289 -4.99 -6.02 8.22
CA ILE A 289 -3.64 -6.16 8.77
C ILE A 289 -3.18 -4.79 9.27
N TYR A 290 -2.64 -4.72 10.49
CA TYR A 290 -1.98 -3.51 10.97
C TYR A 290 -0.69 -3.30 10.17
N SER A 291 -0.68 -2.29 9.31
CA SER A 291 0.44 -2.05 8.39
C SER A 291 1.15 -0.75 8.70
N PHE A 292 2.48 -0.79 8.66
CA PHE A 292 3.35 0.33 8.99
C PHE A 292 4.38 0.52 7.88
N VAL A 293 4.64 1.78 7.54
CA VAL A 293 5.65 2.19 6.60
C VAL A 293 6.65 3.08 7.33
N PRO A 294 7.71 2.49 7.91
CA PRO A 294 8.86 3.25 8.39
C PRO A 294 9.48 4.05 7.24
N GLU A 295 9.63 5.36 7.43
CA GLU A 295 10.16 6.27 6.44
C GLU A 295 11.34 7.04 7.05
N THR A 296 12.57 6.52 6.90
CA THR A 296 13.76 7.28 7.25
C THR A 296 13.99 8.41 6.25
N HIS A 297 14.64 9.49 6.68
CA HIS A 297 14.83 10.63 5.78
C HIS A 297 16.14 10.54 5.01
N MET A 298 16.10 10.64 3.67
CA MET A 298 17.25 10.48 2.78
C MET A 298 18.42 11.43 3.08
N LEU A 299 18.16 12.61 3.65
CA LEU A 299 19.19 13.59 4.01
C LEU A 299 19.91 13.29 5.33
N LYS A 300 19.61 12.17 5.98
CA LYS A 300 20.29 11.70 7.20
C LYS A 300 21.34 10.66 6.85
N PRO A 301 22.44 10.58 7.62
CA PRO A 301 23.48 9.58 7.40
C PRO A 301 22.91 8.16 7.35
N PHE A 302 23.35 7.35 6.39
CA PHE A 302 22.87 5.98 6.20
C PHE A 302 22.96 5.14 7.49
N ALA A 303 24.03 5.30 8.24
CA ALA A 303 24.22 4.59 9.50
C ALA A 303 23.13 4.90 10.55
N ASP A 304 22.66 6.15 10.60
CA ASP A 304 21.61 6.55 11.55
C ASP A 304 20.24 6.05 11.09
N ARG A 305 20.00 6.04 9.78
CA ARG A 305 18.77 5.54 9.18
C ARG A 305 18.61 4.03 9.45
N VAL A 306 19.65 3.22 9.21
CA VAL A 306 19.63 1.78 9.50
C VAL A 306 19.37 1.51 10.98
N ARG A 307 20.02 2.25 11.90
CA ARG A 307 19.80 2.09 13.34
C ARG A 307 18.37 2.47 13.75
N ALA A 308 17.82 3.53 13.19
CA ALA A 308 16.44 3.94 13.45
C ALA A 308 15.43 2.90 12.94
N THR A 309 15.67 2.32 11.75
CA THR A 309 14.83 1.24 11.19
C THR A 309 14.89 -0.02 12.06
N TYR A 310 16.08 -0.40 12.50
CA TYR A 310 16.24 -1.51 13.45
C TYR A 310 15.46 -1.27 14.74
N ALA A 311 15.60 -0.09 15.35
CA ALA A 311 14.91 0.27 16.58
C ALA A 311 13.38 0.26 16.39
N LEU A 312 12.87 0.76 15.26
CA LEU A 312 11.44 0.78 15.00
C LEU A 312 10.86 -0.62 14.77
N ASN A 313 11.56 -1.48 14.03
CA ASN A 313 11.13 -2.88 13.86
C ASN A 313 11.01 -3.57 15.23
N VAL A 314 11.99 -3.39 16.14
CA VAL A 314 11.91 -3.92 17.51
C VAL A 314 10.75 -3.30 18.29
N ALA A 315 10.58 -1.97 18.23
CA ALA A 315 9.51 -1.26 18.94
C ALA A 315 8.11 -1.73 18.51
N LEU A 316 7.91 -1.96 17.20
CA LEU A 316 6.65 -2.50 16.66
C LEU A 316 6.41 -3.94 17.15
N ILE A 317 7.41 -4.81 17.05
CA ILE A 317 7.33 -6.20 17.50
C ILE A 317 6.95 -6.27 18.99
N GLU A 318 7.64 -5.53 19.85
CA GLU A 318 7.41 -5.53 21.30
C GLU A 318 6.04 -4.94 21.67
N THR A 319 5.61 -3.85 20.99
CA THR A 319 4.31 -3.22 21.24
C THR A 319 3.18 -4.18 20.94
N PHE A 320 3.21 -4.82 19.76
CA PHE A 320 2.18 -5.77 19.37
C PHE A 320 2.22 -7.07 20.17
N ALA A 321 3.39 -7.55 20.55
CA ALA A 321 3.53 -8.71 21.42
C ALA A 321 2.86 -8.49 22.79
N ALA A 322 3.04 -7.30 23.36
CA ALA A 322 2.41 -6.93 24.62
C ALA A 322 0.88 -6.80 24.52
N GLN A 323 0.36 -6.42 23.36
CA GLN A 323 -1.07 -6.21 23.09
C GLN A 323 -1.69 -7.32 22.20
N ARG A 324 -1.00 -8.44 22.01
CA ARG A 324 -1.38 -9.48 21.04
C ARG A 324 -2.85 -9.91 21.15
N VAL A 325 -3.30 -10.23 22.35
CA VAL A 325 -4.66 -10.74 22.55
C VAL A 325 -5.69 -9.72 22.07
N VAL A 326 -5.59 -8.49 22.56
CA VAL A 326 -6.52 -7.40 22.21
C VAL A 326 -6.46 -7.09 20.71
N ALA A 327 -5.26 -7.06 20.11
CA ALA A 327 -5.10 -6.77 18.67
C ALA A 327 -5.67 -7.89 17.79
N THR A 328 -5.51 -9.16 18.19
CA THR A 328 -6.09 -10.31 17.47
C THR A 328 -7.62 -10.34 17.59
N GLU A 329 -8.15 -10.05 18.77
CA GLU A 329 -9.59 -9.96 19.00
C GLU A 329 -10.22 -8.80 18.21
N ALA A 330 -9.56 -7.63 18.17
CA ALA A 330 -9.99 -6.50 17.37
C ALA A 330 -9.99 -6.83 15.87
N GLN A 331 -8.98 -7.53 15.36
CA GLN A 331 -8.93 -8.00 13.97
C GLN A 331 -10.07 -8.98 13.66
N ALA A 332 -10.32 -9.93 14.55
CA ALA A 332 -11.40 -10.91 14.37
C ALA A 332 -12.79 -10.22 14.39
N ALA A 333 -12.99 -9.27 15.30
CA ALA A 333 -14.22 -8.48 15.38
C ALA A 333 -14.45 -7.65 14.10
N GLN A 334 -13.40 -7.03 13.56
CA GLN A 334 -13.48 -6.24 12.33
C GLN A 334 -13.82 -7.13 11.12
N ARG A 335 -13.16 -8.27 10.98
CA ARG A 335 -13.47 -9.25 9.91
C ARG A 335 -14.93 -9.73 9.99
N ALA A 336 -15.44 -9.96 11.21
CA ALA A 336 -16.83 -10.35 11.42
C ALA A 336 -17.80 -9.21 11.06
N ALA A 337 -17.51 -7.97 11.42
CA ALA A 337 -18.30 -6.80 11.09
C ALA A 337 -18.35 -6.57 9.56
N GLU A 338 -17.21 -6.67 8.88
CA GLU A 338 -17.16 -6.57 7.42
C GLU A 338 -17.95 -7.69 6.73
N ALA A 339 -17.90 -8.92 7.23
CA ALA A 339 -18.67 -10.04 6.68
C ALA A 339 -20.19 -9.81 6.74
N GLN A 340 -20.68 -9.04 7.70
CA GLN A 340 -22.09 -8.70 7.86
C GLN A 340 -22.49 -7.39 7.13
N SER A 341 -21.53 -6.59 6.71
CA SER A 341 -21.83 -5.29 6.10
C SER A 341 -22.48 -5.45 4.73
N THR A 342 -23.54 -4.69 4.48
CA THR A 342 -24.18 -4.59 3.16
C THR A 342 -23.55 -3.51 2.27
N ARG A 343 -22.68 -2.65 2.85
CA ARG A 343 -21.97 -1.60 2.14
C ARG A 343 -20.52 -1.54 2.59
N LEU A 344 -19.61 -1.30 1.66
CA LEU A 344 -18.19 -1.10 1.94
C LEU A 344 -17.68 0.20 1.31
N PRO A 345 -16.78 0.94 2.00
CA PRO A 345 -16.19 2.14 1.42
C PRO A 345 -15.18 1.78 0.33
N VAL A 346 -15.18 2.54 -0.77
CA VAL A 346 -14.25 2.34 -1.91
C VAL A 346 -13.44 3.59 -2.26
N ALA A 347 -13.78 4.75 -1.67
CA ALA A 347 -12.98 5.98 -1.83
C ALA A 347 -12.92 6.75 -0.52
N TRP A 348 -11.81 7.47 -0.30
CA TRP A 348 -11.49 8.15 0.95
C TRP A 348 -10.86 9.52 0.70
N THR A 349 -11.01 10.42 1.66
CA THR A 349 -10.30 11.70 1.73
C THR A 349 -9.92 12.01 3.17
N ILE A 350 -9.04 13.00 3.38
CA ILE A 350 -8.78 13.55 4.72
C ILE A 350 -9.85 14.58 5.07
N ASP A 351 -10.43 14.47 6.26
CA ASP A 351 -11.28 15.51 6.84
C ASP A 351 -10.41 16.67 7.34
N THR A 352 -10.31 17.72 6.54
CA THR A 352 -9.49 18.88 6.86
C THR A 352 -10.07 19.77 7.97
N THR A 353 -11.28 19.48 8.46
CA THR A 353 -11.90 20.18 9.59
C THR A 353 -11.42 19.65 10.94
N GLN A 354 -10.94 18.42 10.98
CA GLN A 354 -10.36 17.78 12.17
C GLN A 354 -8.85 18.02 12.18
N VAL A 355 -8.36 18.68 13.21
CA VAL A 355 -6.96 19.09 13.31
C VAL A 355 -6.37 18.61 14.63
N ASN A 356 -5.42 17.69 14.55
CA ASN A 356 -4.55 17.31 15.65
C ASN A 356 -3.31 18.21 15.69
N ARG A 357 -2.55 18.14 16.78
CA ARG A 357 -1.27 18.82 16.90
C ARG A 357 -0.20 17.82 17.25
N VAL A 358 0.92 17.87 16.48
CA VAL A 358 2.07 17.00 16.70
C VAL A 358 3.32 17.82 16.95
N PRO A 359 4.21 17.40 17.89
CA PRO A 359 5.50 18.05 18.07
C PRO A 359 6.38 17.79 16.85
N PHE A 360 6.95 18.86 16.30
CA PHE A 360 7.79 18.81 15.12
C PHE A 360 9.15 19.44 15.39
N LEU A 361 10.21 18.71 15.11
CA LEU A 361 11.59 19.13 15.22
C LEU A 361 12.09 19.54 13.83
N GLY A 362 12.06 20.83 13.54
CA GLY A 362 12.39 21.38 12.23
C GLY A 362 13.72 22.12 12.20
N TYR A 363 14.05 22.63 11.00
CA TYR A 363 15.12 23.60 10.77
C TYR A 363 14.55 24.87 10.16
N GLN A 364 15.09 26.04 10.57
CA GLN A 364 14.64 27.31 10.04
C GLN A 364 14.84 27.35 8.52
N ARG A 365 13.77 27.65 7.79
CA ARG A 365 13.85 27.86 6.34
C ARG A 365 14.34 29.23 5.99
N GLY A 366 14.93 29.36 4.80
CA GLY A 366 15.28 30.62 4.17
C GLY A 366 15.17 30.53 2.66
N TYR A 367 15.32 31.67 2.02
CA TYR A 367 15.44 31.77 0.56
C TYR A 367 16.71 32.50 0.20
N LYS A 368 17.42 32.05 -0.82
CA LYS A 368 18.58 32.68 -1.39
C LYS A 368 18.53 32.60 -2.91
N PRO A 369 19.23 33.51 -3.65
CA PRO A 369 19.32 33.40 -5.10
C PRO A 369 19.92 32.05 -5.51
N SER A 370 19.32 31.41 -6.50
CA SER A 370 19.90 30.21 -7.14
C SER A 370 21.06 30.63 -8.05
N GLU A 371 22.20 29.98 -7.92
CA GLU A 371 23.34 30.17 -8.83
C GLU A 371 23.07 29.61 -10.23
N VAL A 372 22.08 28.73 -10.37
CA VAL A 372 21.70 28.10 -11.66
C VAL A 372 20.65 28.94 -12.38
N SER A 373 19.54 29.28 -11.71
CA SER A 373 18.38 29.92 -12.34
C SER A 373 18.23 31.41 -12.02
N GLY A 374 18.97 31.93 -11.03
CA GLY A 374 18.81 33.30 -10.49
C GLY A 374 17.52 33.50 -9.66
N GLN A 375 16.63 32.49 -9.63
CA GLN A 375 15.36 32.56 -8.90
C GLN A 375 15.55 32.30 -7.41
N PRO A 376 14.60 32.71 -6.54
CA PRO A 376 14.64 32.38 -5.11
C PRO A 376 14.62 30.84 -4.92
N ARG A 377 15.64 30.34 -4.21
CA ARG A 377 15.81 28.93 -3.88
C ARG A 377 15.55 28.71 -2.39
N LEU A 378 14.68 27.78 -2.04
CA LEU A 378 14.47 27.32 -0.66
C LEU A 378 15.74 26.65 -0.13
N PHE A 379 16.07 26.88 1.14
CA PHE A 379 17.04 26.10 1.91
C PHE A 379 16.62 25.99 3.37
N TYR A 380 17.13 24.97 4.06
CA TYR A 380 16.94 24.77 5.50
C TYR A 380 18.28 25.02 6.22
N ASP A 381 18.24 25.86 7.25
CA ASP A 381 19.42 26.21 8.06
C ASP A 381 19.55 25.23 9.24
N ARG A 382 20.34 24.19 9.06
CA ARG A 382 20.58 23.18 10.11
C ARG A 382 21.23 23.72 11.37
N SER A 383 21.86 24.90 11.32
CA SER A 383 22.39 25.57 12.50
C SER A 383 21.31 26.25 13.36
N LYS A 384 20.08 26.30 12.87
CA LYS A 384 18.91 26.89 13.53
C LYS A 384 17.78 25.90 13.70
N PRO A 385 17.98 24.85 14.52
CA PRO A 385 16.92 23.93 14.84
C PRO A 385 15.83 24.61 15.66
N TYR A 386 14.59 24.12 15.52
CA TYR A 386 13.46 24.57 16.34
C TYR A 386 12.54 23.40 16.68
N GLU A 387 11.73 23.58 17.71
CA GLU A 387 10.63 22.69 18.08
C GLU A 387 9.33 23.49 18.10
N VAL A 388 8.27 22.96 17.49
CA VAL A 388 6.95 23.60 17.42
C VAL A 388 5.85 22.54 17.30
N ASN A 389 4.67 22.80 17.84
CA ASN A 389 3.51 21.98 17.57
C ASN A 389 2.84 22.43 16.26
N VAL A 390 2.84 21.57 15.27
CA VAL A 390 2.23 21.84 13.95
C VAL A 390 0.85 21.19 13.84
N ALA A 391 0.03 21.73 12.95
CA ALA A 391 -1.27 21.13 12.61
C ALA A 391 -1.07 19.83 11.81
N TYR A 392 -1.75 18.78 12.20
CA TYR A 392 -1.76 17.50 11.49
C TYR A 392 -3.22 17.05 11.30
N ARG A 393 -3.60 16.79 10.06
CA ARG A 393 -4.95 16.34 9.70
C ARG A 393 -4.85 14.91 9.22
N ASP A 394 -5.35 13.98 10.02
CA ASP A 394 -5.16 12.53 9.84
C ASP A 394 -6.46 11.72 9.93
N MET A 395 -7.60 12.40 10.06
CA MET A 395 -8.89 11.72 10.06
C MET A 395 -9.31 11.39 8.62
N ALA A 396 -9.31 10.11 8.27
CA ALA A 396 -9.80 9.67 6.97
C ALA A 396 -11.32 9.49 6.99
N VAL A 397 -12.01 10.02 5.99
CA VAL A 397 -13.46 9.84 5.82
C VAL A 397 -13.76 9.19 4.48
N ALA A 398 -14.71 8.24 4.49
CA ALA A 398 -15.17 7.61 3.27
C ALA A 398 -16.02 8.58 2.47
N THR A 399 -15.66 8.80 1.21
CA THR A 399 -16.38 9.68 0.28
C THR A 399 -17.30 8.92 -0.67
N GLN A 400 -17.05 7.61 -0.83
CA GLN A 400 -17.82 6.77 -1.72
C GLN A 400 -17.99 5.37 -1.13
N TRP A 401 -19.19 4.81 -1.30
CA TRP A 401 -19.59 3.51 -0.77
C TRP A 401 -20.19 2.65 -1.88
N ALA A 402 -19.86 1.37 -1.87
CA ALA A 402 -20.45 0.36 -2.74
C ALA A 402 -21.45 -0.50 -1.97
N ASP A 403 -22.62 -0.75 -2.55
CA ASP A 403 -23.54 -1.78 -2.08
C ASP A 403 -23.00 -3.15 -2.48
N VAL A 404 -22.80 -4.03 -1.51
CA VAL A 404 -22.18 -5.35 -1.72
C VAL A 404 -23.25 -6.36 -2.11
N PRO A 405 -23.21 -6.92 -3.34
CA PRO A 405 -24.18 -7.91 -3.78
C PRO A 405 -23.96 -9.27 -3.09
N GLN A 406 -24.89 -10.19 -3.24
CA GLN A 406 -24.69 -11.59 -2.86
C GLN A 406 -23.56 -12.22 -3.68
N ALA A 407 -23.52 -11.90 -4.97
CA ALA A 407 -22.46 -12.35 -5.87
C ALA A 407 -22.27 -11.39 -7.03
N TYR A 408 -21.03 -11.37 -7.57
CA TYR A 408 -20.75 -10.79 -8.88
C TYR A 408 -20.80 -11.88 -9.95
N LEU A 409 -21.22 -11.51 -11.15
CA LEU A 409 -21.12 -12.36 -12.35
C LEU A 409 -20.22 -11.68 -13.36
N ILE A 410 -19.27 -12.42 -13.90
CA ILE A 410 -18.30 -11.92 -14.87
C ILE A 410 -18.19 -12.94 -16.01
N PRO A 411 -18.36 -12.53 -17.28
CA PRO A 411 -18.14 -13.41 -18.41
C PRO A 411 -16.70 -13.93 -18.46
N ARG A 412 -16.54 -15.23 -18.74
CA ARG A 412 -15.23 -15.92 -18.74
C ARG A 412 -14.21 -15.33 -19.72
N GLY A 413 -14.64 -14.57 -20.73
CA GLY A 413 -13.75 -13.94 -21.71
C GLY A 413 -12.86 -12.83 -21.15
N TRP A 414 -13.12 -12.33 -19.94
CA TRP A 414 -12.31 -11.30 -19.28
C TRP A 414 -11.12 -11.91 -18.51
N THR A 415 -10.27 -12.63 -19.22
CA THR A 415 -9.20 -13.47 -18.64
C THR A 415 -8.19 -12.69 -17.81
N GLU A 416 -7.84 -11.45 -18.22
CA GLU A 416 -6.91 -10.62 -17.46
C GLU A 416 -7.46 -10.21 -16.09
N ALA A 417 -8.75 -9.89 -16.00
CA ALA A 417 -9.39 -9.61 -14.72
C ALA A 417 -9.41 -10.87 -13.82
N TRP A 418 -9.69 -12.04 -14.42
CA TRP A 418 -9.68 -13.32 -13.72
C TRP A 418 -8.31 -13.66 -13.16
N ASP A 419 -7.28 -13.45 -13.92
CA ASP A 419 -5.91 -13.72 -13.52
C ASP A 419 -5.55 -12.89 -12.26
N ARG A 420 -5.97 -11.61 -12.20
CA ARG A 420 -5.77 -10.76 -11.01
C ARG A 420 -6.59 -11.22 -9.82
N LEU A 421 -7.87 -11.49 -10.01
CA LEU A 421 -8.73 -11.99 -8.93
C LEU A 421 -8.20 -13.32 -8.36
N THR A 422 -7.74 -14.23 -9.23
CA THR A 422 -7.13 -15.50 -8.82
C THR A 422 -5.83 -15.30 -8.04
N ALA A 423 -4.98 -14.37 -8.47
CA ALA A 423 -3.75 -14.02 -7.75
C ALA A 423 -4.01 -13.54 -6.32
N HIS A 424 -5.16 -12.94 -6.06
CA HIS A 424 -5.61 -12.48 -4.75
C HIS A 424 -6.43 -13.52 -3.96
N GLY A 425 -6.48 -14.77 -4.42
CA GLY A 425 -7.19 -15.85 -3.73
C GLY A 425 -8.71 -15.74 -3.78
N ILE A 426 -9.27 -14.96 -4.72
CA ILE A 426 -10.72 -14.86 -4.91
C ILE A 426 -11.29 -16.19 -5.37
N ARG A 427 -12.30 -16.68 -4.66
CA ARG A 427 -13.00 -17.93 -4.96
C ARG A 427 -14.21 -17.65 -5.85
N PHE A 428 -14.40 -18.50 -6.84
CA PHE A 428 -15.53 -18.44 -7.78
C PHE A 428 -16.00 -19.83 -8.14
N ARG A 429 -17.15 -19.90 -8.76
CA ARG A 429 -17.69 -21.12 -9.38
C ARG A 429 -18.16 -20.83 -10.79
N GLU A 430 -17.99 -21.80 -11.69
CA GLU A 430 -18.50 -21.72 -13.05
C GLU A 430 -19.99 -22.03 -13.10
N LEU A 431 -20.72 -21.33 -13.96
CA LEU A 431 -22.09 -21.70 -14.28
C LEU A 431 -22.09 -23.00 -15.08
N THR A 432 -22.87 -23.98 -14.65
CA THR A 432 -22.93 -25.31 -15.30
C THR A 432 -23.83 -25.34 -16.53
N ARG A 433 -24.68 -24.32 -16.73
CA ARG A 433 -25.61 -24.19 -17.86
C ARG A 433 -25.89 -22.73 -18.17
N ASP A 434 -26.37 -22.47 -19.39
CA ASP A 434 -26.88 -21.15 -19.74
C ASP A 434 -28.01 -20.75 -18.77
N THR A 435 -27.90 -19.54 -18.26
CA THR A 435 -28.80 -19.06 -17.20
C THR A 435 -29.14 -17.60 -17.45
N THR A 436 -30.42 -17.24 -17.40
CA THR A 436 -30.84 -15.83 -17.39
C THR A 436 -31.10 -15.40 -15.96
N LEU A 437 -30.45 -14.33 -15.53
CA LEU A 437 -30.57 -13.77 -14.19
C LEU A 437 -30.92 -12.29 -14.25
N ARG A 438 -31.77 -11.85 -13.32
CA ARG A 438 -32.07 -10.44 -13.11
C ARG A 438 -30.97 -9.84 -12.26
N VAL A 439 -30.19 -8.94 -12.84
CA VAL A 439 -28.97 -8.38 -12.24
C VAL A 439 -28.90 -6.87 -12.41
N GLU A 440 -28.20 -6.19 -11.51
CA GLU A 440 -27.79 -4.80 -11.72
C GLU A 440 -26.68 -4.77 -12.78
N VAL A 441 -26.86 -3.90 -13.76
CA VAL A 441 -25.88 -3.59 -14.81
C VAL A 441 -25.40 -2.16 -14.64
N THR A 442 -24.11 -1.93 -14.90
CA THR A 442 -23.49 -0.60 -14.83
C THR A 442 -23.08 -0.15 -16.21
N TYR A 443 -23.47 1.07 -16.60
CA TYR A 443 -23.04 1.75 -17.82
C TYR A 443 -22.06 2.87 -17.48
N ILE A 444 -20.98 2.98 -18.23
CA ILE A 444 -19.95 4.02 -18.08
C ILE A 444 -20.40 5.23 -18.89
N GLU A 445 -20.76 6.33 -18.20
CA GLU A 445 -21.24 7.55 -18.84
C GLU A 445 -20.08 8.49 -19.19
N GLY A 446 -19.10 8.62 -18.28
CA GLY A 446 -17.96 9.51 -18.46
C GLY A 446 -16.69 8.94 -17.83
N TYR A 447 -15.56 9.35 -18.36
CA TYR A 447 -14.22 9.05 -17.83
C TYR A 447 -13.19 9.99 -18.45
N LYS A 448 -12.00 10.06 -17.83
CA LYS A 448 -10.80 10.69 -18.39
C LYS A 448 -9.68 9.66 -18.43
N ALA A 449 -9.14 9.39 -19.61
CA ALA A 449 -7.96 8.55 -19.75
C ALA A 449 -6.69 9.36 -19.42
N SER A 450 -5.71 8.73 -18.78
CA SER A 450 -4.38 9.33 -18.61
C SER A 450 -3.73 9.54 -19.99
N PRO A 451 -3.15 10.71 -20.26
CA PRO A 451 -2.49 10.98 -21.55
C PRO A 451 -1.12 10.30 -21.67
N GLN A 452 -0.57 9.84 -20.57
CA GLN A 452 0.70 9.13 -20.47
C GLN A 452 0.48 7.80 -19.73
N PRO A 453 1.25 6.76 -20.03
CA PRO A 453 1.20 5.53 -19.25
C PRO A 453 1.68 5.79 -17.82
N TYR A 454 1.05 5.13 -16.86
CA TYR A 454 1.43 5.10 -15.46
C TYR A 454 1.44 3.65 -15.01
N GLU A 455 2.59 3.16 -14.55
CA GLU A 455 2.78 1.76 -14.15
C GLU A 455 2.28 0.76 -15.19
N GLY A 456 2.64 0.99 -16.45
CA GLY A 456 2.26 0.14 -17.59
C GLY A 456 0.85 0.35 -18.13
N HIS A 457 0.01 1.21 -17.53
CA HIS A 457 -1.40 1.39 -17.87
C HIS A 457 -1.77 2.82 -18.25
N PHE A 458 -2.71 2.98 -19.19
CA PHE A 458 -3.43 4.23 -19.41
C PHE A 458 -4.66 4.26 -18.50
N ALA A 459 -4.43 4.62 -17.23
CA ALA A 459 -5.45 4.58 -16.19
C ALA A 459 -6.62 5.53 -16.48
N LEU A 460 -7.83 5.12 -16.08
CA LEU A 460 -9.04 5.93 -16.14
C LEU A 460 -9.26 6.64 -14.80
N ARG A 461 -9.77 7.87 -14.87
CA ARG A 461 -10.10 8.68 -13.69
C ARG A 461 -11.44 9.39 -13.88
N GLY A 462 -12.09 9.77 -12.76
CA GLY A 462 -13.36 10.50 -12.80
C GLY A 462 -14.44 9.70 -13.53
N ILE A 463 -14.46 8.39 -13.31
CA ILE A 463 -15.45 7.50 -13.89
C ILE A 463 -16.82 7.85 -13.30
N THR A 464 -17.79 8.12 -14.18
CA THR A 464 -19.19 8.32 -13.80
C THR A 464 -20.03 7.19 -14.40
N THR A 465 -21.02 6.73 -13.65
CA THR A 465 -21.77 5.54 -14.02
C THR A 465 -23.28 5.74 -13.86
N ARG A 466 -24.04 5.00 -14.65
CA ARG A 466 -25.48 4.81 -14.49
C ARG A 466 -25.76 3.33 -14.27
N ARG A 467 -26.62 3.02 -13.34
CA ARG A 467 -27.05 1.66 -13.00
C ARG A 467 -28.45 1.40 -13.51
N ASP A 468 -28.71 0.14 -13.86
CA ASP A 468 -30.02 -0.35 -14.32
C ASP A 468 -30.18 -1.82 -13.88
N THR A 469 -31.40 -2.35 -13.90
CA THR A 469 -31.67 -3.74 -13.56
C THR A 469 -32.29 -4.44 -14.75
N LEU A 470 -31.58 -5.44 -15.29
CA LEU A 470 -31.97 -6.14 -16.50
C LEU A 470 -31.90 -7.67 -16.34
N ASP A 471 -32.66 -8.36 -17.15
CA ASP A 471 -32.51 -9.79 -17.34
C ASP A 471 -31.35 -10.04 -18.33
N VAL A 472 -30.28 -10.66 -17.86
CA VAL A 472 -29.06 -10.91 -18.63
C VAL A 472 -28.83 -12.40 -18.76
N LYS A 473 -28.59 -12.84 -20.00
CA LYS A 473 -28.19 -14.23 -20.27
C LYS A 473 -26.69 -14.39 -20.05
N PHE A 474 -26.34 -15.32 -19.18
CA PHE A 474 -24.98 -15.82 -18.94
C PHE A 474 -24.84 -17.20 -19.57
N LEU A 475 -23.63 -17.54 -20.01
CA LEU A 475 -23.34 -18.82 -20.65
C LEU A 475 -22.77 -19.81 -19.63
N ALA A 476 -22.91 -21.09 -19.94
CA ALA A 476 -22.16 -22.12 -19.23
C ALA A 476 -20.65 -21.79 -19.27
N GLY A 477 -19.99 -21.87 -18.12
CA GLY A 477 -18.59 -21.49 -17.94
C GLY A 477 -18.35 -20.02 -17.59
N ASP A 478 -19.38 -19.15 -17.59
CA ASP A 478 -19.25 -17.82 -16.97
C ASP A 478 -19.12 -17.96 -15.44
N TYR A 479 -18.50 -16.98 -14.80
CA TYR A 479 -18.13 -17.08 -13.40
C TYR A 479 -19.12 -16.36 -12.48
N LEU A 480 -19.50 -17.04 -11.41
CA LEU A 480 -20.22 -16.49 -10.28
C LEU A 480 -19.26 -16.40 -9.09
N VAL A 481 -19.07 -15.18 -8.57
CA VAL A 481 -18.15 -14.84 -7.49
C VAL A 481 -18.93 -14.46 -6.25
N PRO A 482 -19.09 -15.35 -5.26
CA PRO A 482 -19.79 -15.01 -4.02
C PRO A 482 -19.06 -13.87 -3.28
N SER A 483 -19.80 -12.89 -2.77
CA SER A 483 -19.21 -11.82 -1.96
C SER A 483 -18.87 -12.28 -0.54
N ALA A 484 -19.50 -13.36 -0.06
CA ALA A 484 -19.23 -13.94 1.26
C ALA A 484 -17.93 -14.77 1.23
N GLN A 485 -16.79 -14.10 1.26
CA GLN A 485 -15.45 -14.71 1.29
C GLN A 485 -14.43 -13.79 2.00
N PRO A 486 -13.26 -14.32 2.44
CA PRO A 486 -12.31 -13.55 3.24
C PRO A 486 -11.80 -12.27 2.58
N MET A 487 -11.61 -12.27 1.25
CA MET A 487 -11.14 -11.12 0.47
C MET A 487 -12.29 -10.23 -0.05
N ARG A 488 -13.41 -10.20 0.65
CA ARG A 488 -14.61 -9.45 0.27
C ARG A 488 -14.35 -7.97 0.01
N ARG A 489 -13.53 -7.32 0.85
CA ARG A 489 -13.20 -5.90 0.70
C ARG A 489 -12.36 -5.65 -0.54
N TYR A 490 -11.32 -6.45 -0.77
CA TYR A 490 -10.54 -6.39 -2.01
C TYR A 490 -11.44 -6.61 -3.22
N LEU A 491 -12.29 -7.66 -3.19
CA LEU A 491 -13.21 -7.99 -4.27
C LEU A 491 -14.12 -6.80 -4.62
N THR A 492 -14.66 -6.12 -3.61
CA THR A 492 -15.52 -4.94 -3.80
C THR A 492 -14.72 -3.79 -4.42
N GLU A 493 -13.57 -3.44 -3.85
CA GLU A 493 -12.73 -2.35 -4.38
C GLU A 493 -12.20 -2.66 -5.79
N ALA A 494 -11.92 -3.92 -6.12
CA ALA A 494 -11.45 -4.33 -7.45
C ALA A 494 -12.54 -4.27 -8.52
N LEU A 495 -13.80 -4.60 -8.17
CA LEU A 495 -14.88 -4.79 -9.14
C LEU A 495 -15.88 -3.63 -9.21
N GLU A 496 -15.86 -2.68 -8.29
CA GLU A 496 -16.72 -1.49 -8.43
C GLU A 496 -16.19 -0.59 -9.55
N ALA A 497 -17.09 -0.23 -10.49
CA ALA A 497 -16.72 0.51 -11.70
C ALA A 497 -16.15 1.91 -11.39
N ASP A 498 -16.58 2.50 -10.29
CA ASP A 498 -16.23 3.86 -9.86
C ASP A 498 -15.20 3.89 -8.72
N ALA A 499 -14.66 2.71 -8.31
CA ALA A 499 -13.57 2.65 -7.34
C ALA A 499 -12.27 3.22 -7.94
N PRO A 500 -11.59 4.16 -7.25
CA PRO A 500 -10.41 4.86 -7.80
C PRO A 500 -9.22 3.95 -8.13
N ASP A 501 -9.13 2.80 -7.46
CA ASP A 501 -8.10 1.77 -7.64
C ASP A 501 -8.63 0.48 -8.26
N GLY A 502 -9.91 0.45 -8.68
CA GLY A 502 -10.55 -0.73 -9.25
C GLY A 502 -9.94 -1.17 -10.58
N LEU A 503 -10.21 -2.40 -10.99
CA LEU A 503 -9.69 -2.96 -12.25
C LEU A 503 -10.13 -2.17 -13.48
N LEU A 504 -11.32 -1.53 -13.46
CA LEU A 504 -11.72 -0.61 -14.54
C LEU A 504 -10.84 0.64 -14.55
N ALA A 505 -10.54 1.21 -13.40
CA ALA A 505 -9.66 2.39 -13.30
C ALA A 505 -8.25 2.09 -13.84
N TRP A 506 -7.75 0.87 -13.68
CA TRP A 506 -6.50 0.39 -14.25
C TRP A 506 -6.58 -0.04 -15.72
N GLY A 507 -7.79 0.00 -16.32
CA GLY A 507 -7.96 -0.22 -17.77
C GLY A 507 -8.19 -1.67 -18.20
N PHE A 508 -8.34 -2.62 -17.29
CA PHE A 508 -8.57 -4.04 -17.63
C PHE A 508 -9.86 -4.31 -18.41
N PHE A 509 -10.76 -3.33 -18.44
CA PHE A 509 -12.05 -3.42 -19.16
C PHE A 509 -12.20 -2.38 -20.27
N ASN A 510 -11.12 -1.70 -20.69
CA ASN A 510 -11.18 -0.60 -21.67
C ASN A 510 -11.83 -0.98 -23.01
N ALA A 511 -11.82 -2.27 -23.38
CA ALA A 511 -12.43 -2.73 -24.62
C ALA A 511 -13.94 -2.42 -24.71
N VAL A 512 -14.66 -2.28 -23.59
CA VAL A 512 -16.10 -1.94 -23.60
C VAL A 512 -16.37 -0.48 -23.96
N LEU A 513 -15.34 0.38 -23.89
CA LEU A 513 -15.46 1.80 -24.19
C LEU A 513 -15.48 2.09 -25.70
N GLN A 514 -15.19 1.09 -26.51
CA GLN A 514 -15.14 1.21 -27.96
C GLN A 514 -16.39 0.60 -28.59
N GLN A 515 -17.12 1.40 -29.37
CA GLN A 515 -18.17 0.92 -30.26
C GLN A 515 -17.53 0.13 -31.41
N LYS A 516 -18.11 -1.01 -31.81
CA LYS A 516 -17.59 -1.89 -32.85
C LYS A 516 -18.34 -1.72 -34.15
N GLU A 517 -19.67 -1.62 -34.10
CA GLU A 517 -20.54 -1.47 -35.26
C GLU A 517 -21.07 -0.04 -35.35
N GLY A 518 -21.27 0.41 -36.55
CA GLY A 518 -21.78 1.74 -36.87
C GLY A 518 -22.76 1.71 -38.03
N PHE A 519 -22.89 2.82 -38.71
CA PHE A 519 -23.77 2.98 -39.86
C PHE A 519 -23.11 3.84 -40.96
N SER A 520 -23.54 3.68 -42.21
CA SER A 520 -23.22 4.61 -43.27
C SER A 520 -24.24 5.75 -43.26
N GLY A 521 -23.80 6.99 -43.01
CA GLY A 521 -24.67 8.15 -42.82
C GLY A 521 -25.73 8.29 -43.91
N TYR A 522 -25.31 8.24 -45.20
CA TYR A 522 -26.23 8.40 -46.33
C TYR A 522 -27.30 7.30 -46.46
N VAL A 523 -27.07 6.11 -45.86
CA VAL A 523 -28.06 5.01 -45.84
C VAL A 523 -28.96 5.13 -44.61
N PHE A 524 -28.36 5.43 -43.46
CA PHE A 524 -29.08 5.50 -42.19
C PHE A 524 -30.00 6.72 -42.11
N GLU A 525 -29.75 7.78 -42.91
CA GLU A 525 -30.57 9.00 -42.96
C GLU A 525 -32.04 8.65 -43.20
N ASP A 526 -32.35 7.80 -44.19
CA ASP A 526 -33.73 7.39 -44.47
C ASP A 526 -34.36 6.60 -43.31
N THR A 527 -33.58 5.75 -42.65
CA THR A 527 -33.98 4.99 -41.47
C THR A 527 -34.26 5.92 -40.30
N ALA A 528 -33.35 6.85 -40.05
CA ALA A 528 -33.48 7.84 -38.97
C ALA A 528 -34.72 8.71 -39.16
N ALA A 529 -34.95 9.22 -40.39
CA ALA A 529 -36.13 9.98 -40.72
C ALA A 529 -37.43 9.18 -40.53
N LYS A 530 -37.44 7.89 -40.91
CA LYS A 530 -38.56 6.99 -40.67
C LYS A 530 -38.82 6.81 -39.16
N LEU A 531 -37.77 6.52 -38.37
CA LEU A 531 -37.88 6.36 -36.90
C LEU A 531 -38.45 7.60 -36.22
N LEU A 532 -38.00 8.79 -36.61
CA LEU A 532 -38.55 10.04 -36.08
C LEU A 532 -40.02 10.25 -36.41
N ARG A 533 -40.50 9.77 -37.60
CA ARG A 533 -41.94 9.81 -37.95
C ARG A 533 -42.76 8.80 -37.14
N GLU A 534 -42.21 7.59 -36.95
CA GLU A 534 -42.92 6.48 -36.31
C GLU A 534 -42.87 6.51 -34.77
N ARG A 535 -41.90 7.21 -34.20
CA ARG A 535 -41.69 7.30 -32.76
C ARG A 535 -41.80 8.76 -32.23
N PRO A 536 -43.01 9.26 -31.96
CA PRO A 536 -43.23 10.67 -31.54
C PRO A 536 -42.42 11.09 -30.32
N ALA A 537 -42.23 10.19 -29.35
CA ALA A 537 -41.41 10.45 -28.14
C ALA A 537 -39.93 10.64 -28.50
N LEU A 538 -39.40 9.83 -29.42
CA LEU A 538 -38.02 9.97 -29.90
C LEU A 538 -37.83 11.29 -30.63
N LYS A 539 -38.79 11.66 -31.51
CA LYS A 539 -38.80 12.96 -32.21
C LYS A 539 -38.77 14.12 -31.23
N ALA A 540 -39.65 14.10 -30.23
CA ALA A 540 -39.72 15.18 -29.21
C ALA A 540 -38.38 15.31 -28.46
N ALA A 541 -37.75 14.19 -28.04
CA ALA A 541 -36.46 14.21 -27.37
C ALA A 541 -35.34 14.71 -28.30
N PHE A 542 -35.35 14.34 -29.58
CA PHE A 542 -34.39 14.80 -30.59
C PHE A 542 -34.49 16.32 -30.80
N GLU A 543 -35.70 16.86 -30.99
CA GLU A 543 -35.93 18.31 -31.18
C GLU A 543 -35.56 19.10 -29.91
N ALA A 544 -35.87 18.58 -28.75
CA ALA A 544 -35.48 19.19 -27.47
C ALA A 544 -33.97 19.29 -27.32
N LYS A 545 -33.23 18.20 -27.71
CA LYS A 545 -31.78 18.22 -27.68
C LYS A 545 -31.22 19.22 -28.68
N LYS A 546 -31.75 19.30 -29.90
CA LYS A 546 -31.32 20.31 -30.90
C LYS A 546 -31.55 21.75 -30.41
N ALA A 547 -32.65 21.99 -29.71
CA ALA A 547 -32.96 23.31 -29.20
C ALA A 547 -32.05 23.74 -28.05
N SER A 548 -31.58 22.77 -27.22
CA SER A 548 -30.75 23.04 -26.04
C SER A 548 -29.24 22.98 -26.30
N ASP A 549 -28.79 22.44 -27.44
CA ASP A 549 -27.39 22.17 -27.76
C ASP A 549 -27.07 22.67 -29.19
N PRO A 550 -26.55 23.92 -29.33
CA PRO A 550 -26.24 24.51 -30.64
C PRO A 550 -25.15 23.74 -31.41
N GLU A 551 -24.18 23.13 -30.74
CA GLU A 551 -23.13 22.33 -31.41
C GLU A 551 -23.76 21.07 -32.02
N PHE A 552 -24.59 20.37 -31.25
CA PHE A 552 -25.36 19.23 -31.75
C PHE A 552 -26.29 19.64 -32.92
N ALA A 553 -26.95 20.80 -32.84
CA ALA A 553 -27.85 21.30 -33.86
C ALA A 553 -27.12 21.57 -35.21
N GLY A 554 -25.83 21.94 -35.15
CA GLY A 554 -24.98 22.19 -36.31
C GLY A 554 -24.25 20.96 -36.84
N ASN A 555 -24.36 19.79 -36.19
CA ASN A 555 -23.59 18.59 -36.54
C ASN A 555 -24.50 17.42 -36.94
N GLY A 556 -24.66 17.20 -38.28
CA GLY A 556 -25.51 16.13 -38.79
C GLY A 556 -25.08 14.73 -38.38
N ASP A 557 -23.75 14.46 -38.36
CA ASP A 557 -23.22 13.14 -37.94
C ASP A 557 -23.52 12.86 -36.44
N ALA A 558 -23.40 13.86 -35.60
CA ALA A 558 -23.77 13.75 -34.18
C ALA A 558 -25.27 13.48 -34.02
N GLN A 559 -26.12 14.10 -34.86
CA GLN A 559 -27.58 13.90 -34.85
C GLN A 559 -27.93 12.46 -35.25
N LEU A 560 -27.36 11.97 -36.37
CA LEU A 560 -27.58 10.60 -36.80
C LEU A 560 -27.09 9.58 -35.79
N ASN A 561 -25.90 9.81 -35.21
CA ASN A 561 -25.36 8.95 -34.16
C ASN A 561 -26.24 8.93 -32.92
N TRP A 562 -26.78 10.07 -32.49
CA TRP A 562 -27.68 10.13 -31.36
C TRP A 562 -28.97 9.33 -31.61
N ILE A 563 -29.55 9.41 -32.83
CA ILE A 563 -30.72 8.59 -33.22
C ILE A 563 -30.36 7.12 -33.25
N PHE A 564 -29.18 6.75 -33.82
CA PHE A 564 -28.69 5.37 -33.85
C PHE A 564 -28.60 4.78 -32.44
N GLN A 565 -28.08 5.54 -31.49
CA GLN A 565 -27.96 5.12 -30.08
C GLN A 565 -29.31 4.87 -29.40
N GLN A 566 -30.43 5.36 -29.95
CA GLN A 566 -31.80 5.14 -29.43
C GLN A 566 -32.50 3.97 -30.15
N THR A 567 -31.80 3.23 -30.98
CA THR A 567 -32.35 2.11 -31.75
C THR A 567 -31.90 0.75 -31.21
N GLU A 568 -32.62 -0.28 -31.60
CA GLU A 568 -32.27 -1.69 -31.41
C GLU A 568 -31.00 -2.14 -32.16
N TYR A 569 -30.49 -1.32 -33.08
CA TYR A 569 -29.22 -1.57 -33.81
C TYR A 569 -28.00 -1.19 -32.99
N TYR A 570 -28.18 -0.36 -31.97
CA TYR A 570 -27.06 0.05 -31.14
C TYR A 570 -26.54 -1.07 -30.27
N GLU A 571 -25.23 -1.16 -30.14
CA GLU A 571 -24.57 -2.24 -29.40
C GLU A 571 -24.90 -2.19 -27.92
N LEU A 572 -25.64 -3.16 -27.41
CA LEU A 572 -26.00 -3.29 -26.00
C LEU A 572 -24.78 -3.43 -25.06
N ARG A 573 -23.61 -3.79 -25.61
CA ARG A 573 -22.36 -3.98 -24.83
C ARG A 573 -21.48 -2.74 -24.82
N HIS A 574 -21.72 -1.75 -25.67
CA HIS A 574 -20.95 -0.52 -25.66
C HIS A 574 -21.14 0.22 -24.34
N ARG A 575 -20.01 0.56 -23.70
CA ARG A 575 -19.95 1.18 -22.37
C ARG A 575 -20.66 0.41 -21.25
N ARG A 576 -21.07 -0.83 -21.47
CA ARG A 576 -21.63 -1.69 -20.45
C ARG A 576 -20.51 -2.42 -19.72
N TYR A 577 -20.33 -2.10 -18.44
CA TYR A 577 -19.33 -2.73 -17.60
C TYR A 577 -19.65 -4.23 -17.44
N PRO A 578 -18.70 -5.14 -17.72
CA PRO A 578 -19.00 -6.58 -17.78
C PRO A 578 -18.92 -7.27 -16.40
N VAL A 579 -19.15 -6.52 -15.34
CA VAL A 579 -19.30 -7.02 -13.98
C VAL A 579 -20.74 -6.72 -13.53
N TYR A 580 -21.48 -7.77 -13.29
CA TYR A 580 -22.91 -7.70 -12.95
C TYR A 580 -23.11 -8.05 -11.50
N LYS A 581 -24.08 -7.40 -10.82
CA LYS A 581 -24.36 -7.63 -9.41
C LYS A 581 -25.68 -8.38 -9.23
N LEU A 582 -25.63 -9.45 -8.46
CA LEU A 582 -26.80 -10.21 -8.04
C LEU A 582 -27.07 -9.90 -6.56
N PHE A 583 -28.18 -9.19 -6.30
CA PHE A 583 -28.64 -8.84 -4.95
C PHE A 583 -29.65 -9.84 -4.40
#